data_fdca63496116082f1ad87c26a127957b
#
_entry.id   fdca63496116082f1ad87c26a127957b
#
_cell.length_a   1.000
_cell.length_b   1.000
_cell.length_c   1.000
_cell.angle_alpha   90.00
_cell.angle_beta   90.00
_cell.angle_gamma   90.00
#
_symmetry.space_group_name_H-M   'P 1'
#
loop_
_entity.id
_entity.type
_entity.pdbx_description
1 polymer ?
#
loop_
_entity_poly.entity_id
_entity_poly.type
_entity_poly.pdbx_seq_one_letter_code
_entity_poly.pdbx_strand_id
1 'polypeptide(L)'
;MRKLIAILVLSLLLFAPATKAQTPESGGASTTSHVPDFACTDTSYADAVENGITLGISPDFPYTYLSDANEPEGIDVTINNAALAWIGITNVTYEIMPWDSLIPALQAEKIDIIADNIHETPDRVKVIGFTAPAWWYGPALIVTGDNPDNILSYDDLTREGVTVGAVSGSAAAEYLNFIGAEVTTFKDNTAEFSAAEQGRVSVTLEDDTKFAAYQLQNDNTNLVALDIDAPEILISEYGYSYARYGLRQADCTLNFAYSRALAEMRGSGEIGQILEQFGLPKDNVNLPGIS
;
A
#
# COMPACT_ATOMS: atom_id res chain seq x y z
N MET A 1 55.89 -21.82 77.26
CA MET A 1 55.29 -20.96 78.27
C MET A 1 54.70 -19.72 77.61
N ARG A 2 53.44 -19.71 77.26
CA ARG A 2 52.69 -18.49 76.92
C ARG A 2 51.22 -18.80 77.20
N LYS A 3 50.67 -18.02 78.16
CA LYS A 3 49.32 -18.15 78.70
C LYS A 3 48.26 -17.67 77.66
N LEU A 4 47.27 -18.50 77.41
CA LEU A 4 46.06 -18.10 76.73
C LEU A 4 45.13 -17.37 77.71
N ILE A 5 44.72 -16.15 77.41
CA ILE A 5 43.68 -15.42 78.13
C ILE A 5 42.41 -15.58 77.28
N ALA A 6 41.41 -16.24 77.82
CA ALA A 6 40.08 -16.35 77.22
C ALA A 6 39.28 -15.10 77.62
N ILE A 7 38.83 -14.33 76.62
CA ILE A 7 37.92 -13.24 76.83
C ILE A 7 36.50 -13.75 76.57
N LEU A 8 35.69 -13.76 77.58
CA LEU A 8 34.27 -14.11 77.54
C LEU A 8 33.49 -12.86 77.07
N VAL A 9 32.94 -12.87 75.86
CA VAL A 9 32.07 -11.82 75.40
C VAL A 9 30.62 -12.22 75.63
N LEU A 10 30.00 -11.53 76.58
CA LEU A 10 28.60 -11.70 76.97
C LEU A 10 27.76 -10.90 75.94
N SER A 11 27.10 -11.57 74.95
CA SER A 11 26.22 -10.97 73.99
C SER A 11 24.82 -10.77 74.56
N LEU A 12 24.48 -9.53 74.83
CA LEU A 12 23.14 -9.09 75.21
C LEU A 12 22.21 -9.18 74.01
N LEU A 13 21.28 -10.13 73.97
CA LEU A 13 20.20 -10.19 72.95
C LEU A 13 19.12 -9.17 73.33
N LEU A 14 19.09 -8.05 72.58
CA LEU A 14 17.98 -7.10 72.57
C LEU A 14 16.87 -7.66 71.69
N PHE A 15 15.78 -8.10 72.30
CA PHE A 15 14.54 -8.38 71.59
C PHE A 15 13.90 -7.07 71.11
N ALA A 16 13.94 -6.78 69.81
CA ALA A 16 13.15 -5.74 69.25
C ALA A 16 11.74 -6.32 68.95
N PRO A 17 10.65 -5.53 69.14
CA PRO A 17 9.31 -6.02 68.86
C PRO A 17 9.15 -6.09 67.29
N ALA A 18 8.62 -7.21 66.84
CA ALA A 18 8.30 -7.42 65.43
C ALA A 18 7.21 -6.42 65.01
N THR A 19 7.59 -5.39 64.25
CA THR A 19 6.65 -4.59 63.47
C THR A 19 6.08 -5.47 62.39
N LYS A 20 4.75 -5.69 62.42
CA LYS A 20 4.01 -6.28 61.31
C LYS A 20 4.30 -5.48 60.03
N ALA A 21 4.98 -6.12 59.09
CA ALA A 21 5.07 -5.60 57.74
C ALA A 21 3.66 -5.53 57.19
N GLN A 22 3.15 -4.31 56.91
CA GLN A 22 1.99 -4.10 56.10
C GLN A 22 2.37 -4.50 54.68
N THR A 23 1.75 -5.56 54.17
CA THR A 23 1.70 -5.85 52.76
C THR A 23 1.13 -4.61 52.05
N PRO A 24 1.81 -4.05 51.05
CA PRO A 24 1.18 -3.01 50.22
C PRO A 24 -0.04 -3.67 49.58
N GLU A 25 -1.23 -3.10 49.87
CA GLU A 25 -2.40 -3.36 49.04
C GLU A 25 -1.98 -3.08 47.59
N SER A 26 -2.07 -4.12 46.76
CA SER A 26 -1.97 -3.98 45.33
C SER A 26 -3.19 -3.14 44.90
N GLY A 27 -3.03 -1.83 44.92
CA GLY A 27 -3.88 -0.93 44.16
C GLY A 27 -3.79 -1.40 42.72
N GLY A 28 -4.76 -2.19 42.31
CA GLY A 28 -4.95 -2.54 40.90
C GLY A 28 -5.08 -1.22 40.13
N ALA A 29 -3.98 -0.72 39.59
CA ALA A 29 -4.03 0.17 38.50
C ALA A 29 -4.75 -0.63 37.39
N SER A 30 -6.05 -0.42 37.27
CA SER A 30 -6.80 -0.78 36.07
C SER A 30 -6.11 -0.03 34.93
N THR A 31 -5.11 -0.66 34.34
CA THR A 31 -4.67 -0.30 33.01
C THR A 31 -5.82 -0.69 32.09
N THR A 32 -6.87 0.14 32.04
CA THR A 32 -7.69 0.22 30.87
C THR A 32 -6.71 0.67 29.79
N SER A 33 -6.17 -0.30 29.07
CA SER A 33 -5.57 -0.09 27.77
C SER A 33 -6.66 0.62 26.98
N HIS A 34 -6.51 1.92 26.77
CA HIS A 34 -7.24 2.63 25.76
C HIS A 34 -6.69 2.17 24.40
N VAL A 35 -6.93 0.92 24.07
CA VAL A 35 -7.07 0.55 22.68
C VAL A 35 -8.38 1.22 22.26
N PRO A 36 -8.35 2.18 21.32
CA PRO A 36 -9.59 2.72 20.79
C PRO A 36 -10.45 1.52 20.42
N ASP A 37 -11.70 1.54 20.87
CA ASP A 37 -12.65 0.48 20.55
C ASP A 37 -13.03 0.67 19.08
N PHE A 38 -12.18 0.16 18.18
CA PHE A 38 -12.46 0.03 16.75
C PHE A 38 -13.41 -1.15 16.54
N ALA A 39 -14.48 -1.19 17.31
CA ALA A 39 -15.53 -2.15 17.06
C ALA A 39 -16.26 -1.74 15.79
N CYS A 40 -15.92 -2.37 14.67
CA CYS A 40 -16.77 -2.32 13.50
C CYS A 40 -18.16 -2.85 13.87
N THR A 41 -19.20 -2.06 13.62
CA THR A 41 -20.58 -2.40 13.96
C THR A 41 -21.49 -2.46 12.73
N ASP A 42 -20.95 -2.18 11.56
CA ASP A 42 -21.65 -2.29 10.27
C ASP A 42 -21.80 -3.75 9.84
N THR A 43 -22.63 -4.00 8.83
CA THR A 43 -22.94 -5.33 8.30
C THR A 43 -22.27 -5.61 6.95
N SER A 44 -21.41 -4.72 6.44
CA SER A 44 -20.87 -4.76 5.09
C SER A 44 -20.21 -6.10 4.71
N TYR A 45 -19.51 -6.74 5.64
CA TYR A 45 -18.95 -8.07 5.40
C TYR A 45 -20.05 -9.15 5.30
N ALA A 46 -21.01 -9.15 6.21
CA ALA A 46 -22.11 -10.12 6.19
C ALA A 46 -22.97 -9.97 4.93
N ASP A 47 -23.25 -8.72 4.54
CA ASP A 47 -23.99 -8.39 3.32
C ASP A 47 -23.24 -8.86 2.07
N ALA A 48 -21.92 -8.68 2.02
CA ALA A 48 -21.07 -9.15 0.92
C ALA A 48 -21.04 -10.69 0.82
N VAL A 49 -21.03 -11.39 1.95
CA VAL A 49 -21.09 -12.87 1.97
C VAL A 49 -22.45 -13.38 1.46
N GLU A 50 -23.53 -12.71 1.85
CA GLU A 50 -24.91 -13.12 1.48
C GLU A 50 -25.27 -12.76 0.03
N ASN A 51 -24.94 -11.53 -0.40
CA ASN A 51 -25.43 -10.97 -1.65
C ASN A 51 -24.37 -10.96 -2.78
N GLY A 52 -23.10 -11.18 -2.45
CA GLY A 52 -21.97 -10.99 -3.37
C GLY A 52 -21.43 -9.58 -3.31
N ILE A 53 -20.46 -9.30 -4.18
CA ILE A 53 -19.71 -8.05 -4.18
C ILE A 53 -19.40 -7.59 -5.61
N THR A 54 -19.39 -6.28 -5.83
CA THR A 54 -19.02 -5.68 -7.12
C THR A 54 -17.68 -4.97 -6.99
N LEU A 55 -16.72 -5.39 -7.81
CA LEU A 55 -15.37 -4.81 -7.88
C LEU A 55 -15.28 -3.83 -9.04
N GLY A 56 -14.78 -2.63 -8.78
CA GLY A 56 -14.46 -1.65 -9.80
C GLY A 56 -13.00 -1.79 -10.22
N ILE A 57 -12.75 -1.88 -11.52
CA ILE A 57 -11.42 -1.91 -12.12
C ILE A 57 -11.32 -0.94 -13.29
N SER A 58 -10.10 -0.50 -13.58
CA SER A 58 -9.74 0.28 -14.77
C SER A 58 -8.81 -0.55 -15.65
N PRO A 59 -8.82 -0.42 -16.99
CA PRO A 59 -7.80 -1.04 -17.82
C PRO A 59 -6.41 -0.45 -17.50
N ASP A 60 -5.63 -1.17 -16.70
CA ASP A 60 -4.34 -0.73 -16.13
C ASP A 60 -3.33 -1.88 -16.07
N PHE A 61 -2.82 -2.29 -17.25
CA PHE A 61 -1.86 -3.39 -17.36
C PHE A 61 -0.57 -3.09 -16.57
N PRO A 62 -0.04 -4.02 -15.76
CA PRO A 62 -0.41 -5.44 -15.60
C PRO A 62 -1.35 -5.71 -14.43
N TYR A 63 -1.86 -4.70 -13.75
CA TYR A 63 -2.67 -4.84 -12.53
C TYR A 63 -4.06 -5.38 -12.86
N THR A 64 -4.73 -4.73 -13.78
CA THR A 64 -6.05 -5.08 -14.28
C THR A 64 -6.11 -4.87 -15.79
N TYR A 65 -6.66 -5.83 -16.52
CA TYR A 65 -6.87 -5.72 -17.96
C TYR A 65 -7.97 -6.70 -18.40
N LEU A 66 -8.39 -6.61 -19.64
CA LEU A 66 -9.31 -7.55 -20.24
C LEU A 66 -8.57 -8.52 -21.16
N SER A 67 -8.84 -9.81 -20.99
CA SER A 67 -8.38 -10.84 -21.92
C SER A 67 -9.05 -10.72 -23.29
N ASP A 68 -8.60 -11.49 -24.26
CA ASP A 68 -9.23 -11.60 -25.58
C ASP A 68 -10.69 -12.06 -25.49
N ALA A 69 -11.07 -12.77 -24.41
CA ALA A 69 -12.44 -13.18 -24.13
C ALA A 69 -13.28 -12.09 -23.43
N ASN A 70 -12.70 -10.90 -23.22
CA ASN A 70 -13.30 -9.78 -22.48
C ASN A 70 -13.58 -10.12 -21.00
N GLU A 71 -12.75 -10.98 -20.40
CA GLU A 71 -12.80 -11.31 -18.99
C GLU A 71 -11.72 -10.53 -18.22
N PRO A 72 -11.99 -10.08 -16.99
CA PRO A 72 -11.01 -9.42 -16.14
C PRO A 72 -9.84 -10.34 -15.81
N GLU A 73 -8.63 -9.87 -16.06
CA GLU A 73 -7.36 -10.53 -15.73
C GLU A 73 -6.36 -9.54 -15.13
N GLY A 74 -5.28 -10.05 -14.55
CA GLY A 74 -4.18 -9.27 -14.01
C GLY A 74 -3.80 -9.64 -12.60
N ILE A 75 -2.76 -8.98 -12.11
CA ILE A 75 -2.22 -9.21 -10.76
C ILE A 75 -3.29 -8.97 -9.71
N ASP A 76 -3.93 -7.81 -9.75
CA ASP A 76 -4.92 -7.41 -8.76
C ASP A 76 -6.21 -8.21 -8.88
N VAL A 77 -6.64 -8.55 -10.09
CA VAL A 77 -7.79 -9.46 -10.29
C VAL A 77 -7.53 -10.82 -9.61
N THR A 78 -6.33 -11.36 -9.77
CA THR A 78 -5.95 -12.64 -9.16
C THR A 78 -5.88 -12.56 -7.64
N ILE A 79 -5.24 -11.51 -7.10
CA ILE A 79 -5.14 -11.29 -5.64
C ILE A 79 -6.51 -11.06 -5.03
N ASN A 80 -7.34 -10.20 -5.64
CA ASN A 80 -8.67 -9.86 -5.11
C ASN A 80 -9.57 -11.10 -5.08
N ASN A 81 -9.62 -11.89 -6.16
CA ASN A 81 -10.40 -13.12 -6.19
C ASN A 81 -9.97 -14.13 -5.12
N ALA A 82 -8.65 -14.31 -4.93
CA ALA A 82 -8.13 -15.20 -3.89
C ALA A 82 -8.46 -14.69 -2.48
N ALA A 83 -8.28 -13.40 -2.21
CA ALA A 83 -8.54 -12.81 -0.89
C ALA A 83 -10.04 -12.84 -0.54
N LEU A 84 -10.93 -12.57 -1.50
CA LEU A 84 -12.38 -12.65 -1.29
C LEU A 84 -12.83 -14.09 -1.05
N ALA A 85 -12.30 -15.05 -1.82
CA ALA A 85 -12.56 -16.48 -1.60
C ALA A 85 -12.08 -16.92 -0.21
N TRP A 86 -10.94 -16.42 0.28
CA TRP A 86 -10.41 -16.72 1.61
C TRP A 86 -11.37 -16.31 2.73
N ILE A 87 -12.12 -15.20 2.56
CA ILE A 87 -13.14 -14.74 3.53
C ILE A 87 -14.56 -15.22 3.19
N GLY A 88 -14.71 -16.16 2.23
CA GLY A 88 -15.99 -16.79 1.92
C GLY A 88 -16.89 -16.01 0.97
N ILE A 89 -16.41 -14.92 0.35
CA ILE A 89 -17.14 -14.18 -0.69
C ILE A 89 -16.80 -14.79 -2.04
N THR A 90 -17.75 -15.50 -2.66
CA THR A 90 -17.54 -16.23 -3.93
C THR A 90 -18.36 -15.70 -5.09
N ASN A 91 -19.38 -14.89 -4.80
CA ASN A 91 -20.18 -14.21 -5.83
C ASN A 91 -19.56 -12.82 -6.09
N VAL A 92 -18.66 -12.74 -7.09
CA VAL A 92 -17.91 -11.54 -7.43
C VAL A 92 -18.28 -11.11 -8.84
N THR A 93 -18.62 -9.84 -8.99
CA THR A 93 -18.85 -9.19 -10.29
C THR A 93 -17.86 -8.06 -10.50
N TYR A 94 -17.60 -7.69 -11.77
CA TYR A 94 -16.67 -6.63 -12.12
C TYR A 94 -17.36 -5.54 -12.92
N GLU A 95 -17.14 -4.29 -12.53
CA GLU A 95 -17.50 -3.09 -13.30
C GLU A 95 -16.22 -2.44 -13.81
N ILE A 96 -16.15 -2.27 -15.14
CA ILE A 96 -14.99 -1.72 -15.82
C ILE A 96 -15.27 -0.28 -16.19
N MET A 97 -14.42 0.64 -15.74
CA MET A 97 -14.62 2.07 -15.94
C MET A 97 -13.28 2.82 -16.02
N PRO A 98 -13.26 4.08 -16.50
CA PRO A 98 -12.06 4.91 -16.43
C PRO A 98 -11.57 5.10 -14.99
N TRP A 99 -10.25 5.21 -14.81
CA TRP A 99 -9.59 5.35 -13.51
C TRP A 99 -10.21 6.44 -12.63
N ASP A 100 -10.41 7.64 -13.15
CA ASP A 100 -10.97 8.79 -12.44
C ASP A 100 -12.43 8.62 -12.03
N SER A 101 -13.11 7.59 -12.52
CA SER A 101 -14.49 7.25 -12.19
C SER A 101 -14.61 6.28 -11.01
N LEU A 102 -13.53 5.62 -10.57
CA LEU A 102 -13.57 4.57 -9.54
C LEU A 102 -14.00 5.11 -8.17
N ILE A 103 -13.38 6.20 -7.68
CA ILE A 103 -13.76 6.80 -6.39
C ILE A 103 -15.20 7.33 -6.41
N PRO A 104 -15.65 8.10 -7.43
CA PRO A 104 -17.06 8.48 -7.55
C PRO A 104 -18.04 7.28 -7.59
N ALA A 105 -17.68 6.19 -8.27
CA ALA A 105 -18.51 4.99 -8.35
C ALA A 105 -18.61 4.28 -6.98
N LEU A 106 -17.51 4.19 -6.23
CA LEU A 106 -17.48 3.64 -4.87
C LEU A 106 -18.37 4.47 -3.91
N GLN A 107 -18.26 5.80 -3.97
CA GLN A 107 -19.08 6.71 -3.15
C GLN A 107 -20.57 6.65 -3.53
N ALA A 108 -20.86 6.38 -4.80
CA ALA A 108 -22.24 6.22 -5.28
C ALA A 108 -22.79 4.79 -5.12
N GLU A 109 -22.07 3.91 -4.41
CA GLU A 109 -22.44 2.51 -4.14
C GLU A 109 -22.69 1.68 -5.42
N LYS A 110 -22.03 2.06 -6.54
CA LYS A 110 -22.08 1.28 -7.78
C LYS A 110 -21.09 0.13 -7.77
N ILE A 111 -20.03 0.27 -7.00
CA ILE A 111 -19.02 -0.74 -6.70
C ILE A 111 -18.80 -0.77 -5.19
N ASP A 112 -18.29 -1.88 -4.69
CA ASP A 112 -18.03 -2.07 -3.26
C ASP A 112 -16.55 -1.96 -2.91
N ILE A 113 -15.68 -2.32 -3.85
CA ILE A 113 -14.23 -2.23 -3.71
C ILE A 113 -13.66 -1.64 -5.00
N ILE A 114 -12.70 -0.72 -4.88
CA ILE A 114 -11.77 -0.40 -5.95
C ILE A 114 -10.71 -1.49 -5.91
N ALA A 115 -10.81 -2.44 -6.84
CA ALA A 115 -10.01 -3.65 -6.91
C ALA A 115 -8.82 -3.52 -7.89
N ASP A 116 -8.34 -2.32 -8.03
CA ASP A 116 -7.23 -1.90 -8.83
C ASP A 116 -6.26 -1.14 -7.92
N ASN A 117 -4.97 -1.43 -8.02
CA ASN A 117 -3.96 -0.83 -7.15
C ASN A 117 -4.16 0.68 -7.01
N ILE A 118 -4.63 1.11 -5.85
CA ILE A 118 -4.91 2.52 -5.58
C ILE A 118 -4.01 3.06 -4.47
N HIS A 119 -3.20 4.07 -4.82
CA HIS A 119 -2.31 4.73 -3.89
C HIS A 119 -3.08 5.48 -2.80
N GLU A 120 -2.59 5.38 -1.57
CA GLU A 120 -3.09 6.12 -0.40
C GLU A 120 -2.53 7.54 -0.41
N THR A 121 -3.27 8.49 -1.01
CA THR A 121 -2.86 9.90 -1.08
C THR A 121 -3.57 10.77 -0.04
N PRO A 122 -3.02 11.98 0.30
CA PRO A 122 -3.63 12.89 1.26
C PRO A 122 -5.07 13.28 0.93
N ASP A 123 -5.46 13.32 -0.33
CA ASP A 123 -6.82 13.66 -0.72
C ASP A 123 -7.75 12.43 -0.69
N ARG A 124 -7.25 11.27 -1.07
CA ARG A 124 -8.06 10.04 -1.09
C ARG A 124 -8.42 9.54 0.31
N VAL A 125 -7.51 9.63 1.29
CA VAL A 125 -7.78 9.22 2.69
C VAL A 125 -8.91 10.02 3.35
N LYS A 126 -9.27 11.19 2.81
CA LYS A 126 -10.40 11.99 3.31
C LYS A 126 -11.74 11.43 2.91
N VAL A 127 -11.80 10.61 1.84
CA VAL A 127 -13.04 10.23 1.18
C VAL A 127 -13.25 8.72 1.04
N ILE A 128 -12.18 7.91 1.10
CA ILE A 128 -12.24 6.44 1.08
C ILE A 128 -11.38 5.83 2.17
N GLY A 129 -11.62 4.56 2.50
CA GLY A 129 -10.77 3.71 3.32
C GLY A 129 -9.86 2.85 2.43
N PHE A 130 -8.78 2.33 3.02
CA PHE A 130 -7.80 1.49 2.34
C PHE A 130 -7.63 0.18 3.09
N THR A 131 -7.30 -0.89 2.35
CA THR A 131 -6.94 -2.18 2.93
C THR A 131 -5.55 -2.15 3.56
N ALA A 132 -5.22 -3.22 4.30
CA ALA A 132 -3.82 -3.55 4.56
C ALA A 132 -3.04 -3.70 3.23
N PRO A 133 -1.72 -3.45 3.26
CA PRO A 133 -0.87 -3.60 2.07
C PRO A 133 -0.88 -5.04 1.53
N ALA A 134 -0.98 -5.20 0.21
CA ALA A 134 -0.89 -6.49 -0.46
C ALA A 134 0.55 -6.81 -0.88
N TRP A 135 1.17 -5.99 -1.69
CA TRP A 135 2.53 -6.17 -2.22
C TRP A 135 3.20 -4.82 -2.46
N TRP A 136 4.52 -4.82 -2.75
CA TRP A 136 5.32 -3.61 -2.87
C TRP A 136 5.71 -3.31 -4.33
N TYR A 137 5.76 -2.04 -4.67
CA TYR A 137 6.31 -1.48 -5.92
C TYR A 137 6.83 -0.06 -5.66
N GLY A 138 7.58 0.50 -6.62
CA GLY A 138 8.18 1.82 -6.50
C GLY A 138 7.79 2.79 -7.60
N PRO A 139 8.05 4.10 -7.40
CA PRO A 139 7.93 5.09 -8.46
C PRO A 139 9.12 5.01 -9.40
N ALA A 140 8.89 5.32 -10.69
CA ALA A 140 9.93 5.47 -11.69
C ALA A 140 9.79 6.79 -12.46
N LEU A 141 10.89 7.50 -12.63
CA LEU A 141 11.02 8.57 -13.62
C LEU A 141 11.46 7.93 -14.94
N ILE A 142 10.65 8.11 -15.97
CA ILE A 142 10.84 7.46 -17.27
C ILE A 142 11.06 8.53 -18.34
N VAL A 143 12.15 8.40 -19.05
CA VAL A 143 12.59 9.33 -20.12
C VAL A 143 12.94 8.57 -21.39
N THR A 144 13.12 9.27 -22.50
CA THR A 144 13.81 8.67 -23.66
C THR A 144 15.28 8.38 -23.34
N GLY A 145 15.86 7.34 -23.93
CA GLY A 145 17.23 6.89 -23.60
C GLY A 145 18.33 7.93 -23.79
N ASP A 146 18.11 8.95 -24.63
CA ASP A 146 19.01 10.08 -24.81
C ASP A 146 18.78 11.20 -23.78
N ASN A 147 17.69 11.15 -23.01
CA ASN A 147 17.35 12.09 -21.93
C ASN A 147 17.65 13.56 -22.33
N PRO A 148 17.01 14.10 -23.38
CA PRO A 148 17.40 15.39 -23.98
C PRO A 148 17.23 16.56 -23.02
N ASP A 149 16.31 16.46 -22.06
CA ASP A 149 16.06 17.48 -21.05
C ASP A 149 16.95 17.33 -19.82
N ASN A 150 17.85 16.36 -19.82
CA ASN A 150 18.83 16.10 -18.74
C ASN A 150 18.18 16.06 -17.36
N ILE A 151 17.18 15.17 -17.20
CA ILE A 151 16.52 14.88 -15.92
C ILE A 151 17.45 14.02 -15.09
N LEU A 152 17.91 14.51 -13.95
CA LEU A 152 18.88 13.84 -13.08
C LEU A 152 18.37 13.65 -11.64
N SER A 153 17.24 14.27 -11.31
CA SER A 153 16.64 14.23 -9.97
C SER A 153 15.15 14.57 -10.03
N TYR A 154 14.43 14.31 -8.95
CA TYR A 154 13.05 14.79 -8.79
C TYR A 154 12.93 16.32 -8.72
N ASP A 155 13.98 17.02 -8.34
CA ASP A 155 14.00 18.50 -8.34
C ASP A 155 13.91 19.08 -9.77
N ASP A 156 14.39 18.35 -10.77
CA ASP A 156 14.34 18.76 -12.18
C ASP A 156 12.90 18.82 -12.72
N LEU A 157 11.95 18.14 -12.08
CA LEU A 157 10.55 18.10 -12.52
C LEU A 157 9.86 19.47 -12.44
N THR A 158 10.41 20.39 -11.66
CA THR A 158 9.88 21.78 -11.51
C THR A 158 10.68 22.81 -12.32
N ARG A 159 11.68 22.36 -13.09
CA ARG A 159 12.54 23.23 -13.89
C ARG A 159 11.77 23.80 -15.10
N GLU A 160 11.98 25.08 -15.40
CA GLU A 160 11.37 25.75 -16.56
C GLU A 160 11.65 24.99 -17.86
N GLY A 161 10.59 24.72 -18.62
CA GLY A 161 10.63 23.98 -19.88
C GLY A 161 10.57 22.47 -19.75
N VAL A 162 10.57 21.91 -18.52
CA VAL A 162 10.33 20.48 -18.29
C VAL A 162 8.84 20.24 -18.13
N THR A 163 8.28 19.38 -18.98
CA THR A 163 6.88 18.95 -18.91
C THR A 163 6.83 17.49 -18.46
N VAL A 164 6.03 17.21 -17.44
CA VAL A 164 5.91 15.88 -16.86
C VAL A 164 4.60 15.23 -17.26
N GLY A 165 4.65 14.00 -17.78
CA GLY A 165 3.48 13.17 -18.07
C GLY A 165 2.98 12.44 -16.83
N ALA A 166 1.65 12.31 -16.71
CA ALA A 166 1.01 11.45 -15.71
C ALA A 166 -0.40 11.06 -16.15
N VAL A 167 -0.94 9.96 -15.65
CA VAL A 167 -2.35 9.60 -15.87
C VAL A 167 -3.27 10.55 -15.09
N SER A 168 -4.37 10.95 -15.70
CA SER A 168 -5.35 11.85 -15.07
C SER A 168 -5.92 11.25 -13.79
N GLY A 169 -5.86 12.01 -12.67
CA GLY A 169 -6.33 11.55 -11.36
C GLY A 169 -5.44 10.50 -10.68
N SER A 170 -4.23 10.24 -11.21
CA SER A 170 -3.25 9.37 -10.56
C SER A 170 -2.59 10.05 -9.37
N ALA A 171 -1.94 9.26 -8.50
CA ALA A 171 -1.13 9.79 -7.40
C ALA A 171 0.08 10.59 -7.93
N ALA A 172 0.63 10.18 -9.09
CA ALA A 172 1.67 10.95 -9.78
C ALA A 172 1.18 12.36 -10.11
N ALA A 173 0.00 12.48 -10.72
CA ALA A 173 -0.58 13.79 -11.05
C ALA A 173 -0.83 14.65 -9.80
N GLU A 174 -1.31 14.05 -8.69
CA GLU A 174 -1.50 14.75 -7.42
C GLU A 174 -0.16 15.27 -6.86
N TYR A 175 0.85 14.40 -6.79
CA TYR A 175 2.19 14.77 -6.32
C TYR A 175 2.83 15.86 -7.20
N LEU A 176 2.81 15.70 -8.52
CA LEU A 176 3.39 16.65 -9.46
C LEU A 176 2.74 18.03 -9.36
N ASN A 177 1.42 18.09 -9.19
CA ASN A 177 0.71 19.34 -8.92
C ASN A 177 1.12 19.96 -7.57
N PHE A 178 1.29 19.13 -6.54
CA PHE A 178 1.72 19.60 -5.21
C PHE A 178 3.10 20.26 -5.25
N ILE A 179 4.06 19.68 -5.99
CA ILE A 179 5.41 20.27 -6.13
C ILE A 179 5.47 21.43 -7.13
N GLY A 180 4.38 21.68 -7.88
CA GLY A 180 4.32 22.76 -8.87
C GLY A 180 4.97 22.46 -10.20
N ALA A 181 5.06 21.18 -10.60
CA ALA A 181 5.55 20.79 -11.92
C ALA A 181 4.56 21.19 -13.03
N GLU A 182 5.06 21.38 -14.28
CA GLU A 182 4.23 21.53 -15.45
C GLU A 182 3.75 20.14 -15.92
N VAL A 183 2.46 19.83 -15.66
CA VAL A 183 1.92 18.47 -15.87
C VAL A 183 1.05 18.41 -17.12
N THR A 184 1.30 17.40 -17.97
CA THR A 184 0.40 16.98 -19.04
C THR A 184 -0.25 15.64 -18.63
N THR A 185 -1.58 15.62 -18.52
CA THR A 185 -2.30 14.41 -18.13
C THR A 185 -2.80 13.62 -19.34
N PHE A 186 -2.82 12.30 -19.18
CA PHE A 186 -3.24 11.32 -20.16
C PHE A 186 -4.39 10.45 -19.59
N LYS A 187 -5.16 9.83 -20.48
CA LYS A 187 -6.29 8.97 -20.08
C LYS A 187 -5.85 7.62 -19.50
N ASP A 188 -4.70 7.12 -19.95
CA ASP A 188 -4.12 5.82 -19.57
C ASP A 188 -2.60 5.81 -19.80
N ASN A 189 -1.91 4.80 -19.27
CA ASN A 189 -0.46 4.62 -19.36
C ASN A 189 0.03 4.43 -20.80
N THR A 190 -0.75 3.78 -21.65
CA THR A 190 -0.37 3.60 -23.06
C THR A 190 -0.24 4.94 -23.77
N ALA A 191 -1.20 5.85 -23.54
CA ALA A 191 -1.16 7.20 -24.10
C ALA A 191 -0.02 8.03 -23.49
N GLU A 192 0.26 7.86 -22.21
CA GLU A 192 1.35 8.52 -21.48
C GLU A 192 2.72 8.10 -22.03
N PHE A 193 3.04 6.80 -22.05
CA PHE A 193 4.31 6.28 -22.55
C PHE A 193 4.51 6.61 -24.05
N SER A 194 3.44 6.50 -24.86
CA SER A 194 3.50 6.93 -26.26
C SER A 194 3.82 8.42 -26.40
N ALA A 195 3.34 9.27 -25.50
CA ALA A 195 3.67 10.68 -25.50
C ALA A 195 5.14 10.94 -25.13
N ALA A 196 5.67 10.21 -24.16
CA ALA A 196 7.08 10.27 -23.81
C ALA A 196 7.99 9.81 -24.97
N GLU A 197 7.69 8.69 -25.62
CA GLU A 197 8.44 8.20 -26.80
C GLU A 197 8.47 9.23 -27.94
N GLN A 198 7.40 10.00 -28.09
CA GLN A 198 7.28 11.04 -29.14
C GLN A 198 7.88 12.39 -28.70
N GLY A 199 8.46 12.47 -27.49
CA GLY A 199 9.01 13.72 -26.96
C GLY A 199 7.96 14.81 -26.71
N ARG A 200 6.69 14.43 -26.47
CA ARG A 200 5.62 15.37 -26.14
C ARG A 200 5.65 15.78 -24.66
N VAL A 201 6.31 15.01 -23.84
CA VAL A 201 6.68 15.31 -22.46
C VAL A 201 8.15 14.97 -22.27
N SER A 202 8.82 15.67 -21.34
CA SER A 202 10.23 15.48 -21.04
C SER A 202 10.48 14.19 -20.24
N VAL A 203 9.55 13.84 -19.38
CA VAL A 203 9.63 12.73 -18.43
C VAL A 203 8.22 12.29 -18.05
N THR A 204 8.04 11.04 -17.65
CA THR A 204 6.82 10.59 -16.96
C THR A 204 7.16 10.06 -15.57
N LEU A 205 6.20 10.20 -14.64
CA LEU A 205 6.26 9.60 -13.31
C LEU A 205 5.19 8.52 -13.20
N GLU A 206 5.63 7.27 -13.10
CA GLU A 206 4.71 6.12 -13.08
C GLU A 206 5.27 5.00 -12.18
N ASP A 207 4.50 3.93 -11.97
CA ASP A 207 4.94 2.75 -11.25
C ASP A 207 6.02 1.99 -12.04
N ASP A 208 7.08 1.57 -11.36
CA ASP A 208 8.17 0.77 -11.94
C ASP A 208 7.65 -0.53 -12.59
N THR A 209 6.66 -1.15 -11.97
CA THR A 209 6.01 -2.38 -12.44
C THR A 209 5.26 -2.17 -13.76
N LYS A 210 4.53 -1.06 -13.91
CA LYS A 210 3.84 -0.72 -15.17
C LYS A 210 4.82 -0.47 -16.30
N PHE A 211 5.91 0.22 -15.99
CA PHE A 211 6.95 0.47 -16.97
C PHE A 211 7.66 -0.82 -17.39
N ALA A 212 8.01 -1.69 -16.45
CA ALA A 212 8.59 -2.99 -16.76
C ALA A 212 7.65 -3.83 -17.65
N ALA A 213 6.36 -3.82 -17.36
CA ALA A 213 5.36 -4.50 -18.18
C ALA A 213 5.21 -3.87 -19.58
N TYR A 214 5.29 -2.55 -19.70
CA TYR A 214 5.30 -1.86 -20.98
C TYR A 214 6.51 -2.26 -21.83
N GLN A 215 7.69 -2.34 -21.23
CA GLN A 215 8.92 -2.78 -21.92
C GLN A 215 8.80 -4.21 -22.46
N LEU A 216 8.17 -5.13 -21.71
CA LEU A 216 7.95 -6.50 -22.15
C LEU A 216 7.00 -6.61 -23.36
N GLN A 217 6.07 -5.66 -23.51
CA GLN A 217 5.15 -5.62 -24.63
C GLN A 217 5.70 -4.83 -25.84
N ASN A 218 6.71 -4.01 -25.62
CA ASN A 218 7.25 -3.07 -26.59
C ASN A 218 8.78 -3.20 -26.69
N ASP A 219 9.27 -4.32 -27.24
CA ASP A 219 10.70 -4.65 -27.36
C ASP A 219 11.59 -3.55 -27.98
N ASN A 220 11.00 -2.64 -28.77
CA ASN A 220 11.70 -1.57 -29.45
C ASN A 220 11.52 -0.20 -28.80
N THR A 221 10.94 -0.13 -27.59
CA THR A 221 10.81 1.15 -26.89
C THR A 221 12.19 1.77 -26.62
N ASN A 222 12.30 3.09 -26.83
CA ASN A 222 13.48 3.85 -26.46
C ASN A 222 13.38 4.48 -25.08
N LEU A 223 12.32 4.15 -24.32
CA LEU A 223 12.15 4.62 -22.94
C LEU A 223 13.04 3.86 -21.97
N VAL A 224 13.53 4.56 -20.98
CA VAL A 224 14.32 4.02 -19.87
C VAL A 224 13.86 4.62 -18.55
N ALA A 225 13.84 3.82 -17.49
CA ALA A 225 13.68 4.32 -16.14
C ALA A 225 15.04 4.85 -15.65
N LEU A 226 15.01 6.00 -14.97
CA LEU A 226 16.17 6.57 -14.34
C LEU A 226 16.43 5.89 -12.99
N ASP A 227 17.68 5.58 -12.71
CA ASP A 227 18.11 5.06 -11.40
C ASP A 227 18.34 6.23 -10.42
N ILE A 228 17.23 6.71 -9.85
CA ILE A 228 17.19 7.90 -8.98
C ILE A 228 16.32 7.57 -7.76
N ASP A 229 16.85 7.82 -6.57
CA ASP A 229 16.09 7.65 -5.33
C ASP A 229 14.88 8.58 -5.29
N ALA A 230 13.73 8.00 -4.99
CA ALA A 230 12.49 8.75 -4.83
C ALA A 230 12.50 9.58 -3.53
N PRO A 231 11.92 10.78 -3.52
CA PRO A 231 11.78 11.56 -2.31
C PRO A 231 10.85 10.86 -1.31
N GLU A 232 11.18 10.93 -0.02
CA GLU A 232 10.43 10.27 1.06
C GLU A 232 8.93 10.58 1.03
N ILE A 233 8.57 11.82 0.73
CA ILE A 233 7.17 12.27 0.65
C ILE A 233 6.37 11.49 -0.40
N LEU A 234 6.99 11.12 -1.52
CA LEU A 234 6.33 10.35 -2.58
C LEU A 234 6.00 8.94 -2.09
N ILE A 235 6.87 8.37 -1.28
CA ILE A 235 6.68 7.04 -0.67
C ILE A 235 5.68 7.11 0.49
N SER A 236 5.87 8.05 1.42
CA SER A 236 5.15 8.08 2.69
C SER A 236 3.75 8.71 2.58
N GLU A 237 3.57 9.73 1.74
CA GLU A 237 2.31 10.48 1.66
C GLU A 237 1.51 10.19 0.38
N TYR A 238 2.20 9.84 -0.73
CA TYR A 238 1.54 9.54 -2.00
C TYR A 238 1.43 8.03 -2.28
N GLY A 239 1.85 7.20 -1.31
CA GLY A 239 1.58 5.77 -1.29
C GLY A 239 2.37 4.93 -2.29
N TYR A 240 3.47 5.45 -2.88
CA TYR A 240 4.37 4.69 -3.75
C TYR A 240 5.21 3.69 -2.95
N SER A 241 4.55 2.76 -2.31
CA SER A 241 5.20 1.72 -1.51
C SER A 241 4.45 0.40 -1.54
N TYR A 242 3.11 0.44 -1.47
CA TYR A 242 2.31 -0.78 -1.41
C TYR A 242 1.04 -0.65 -2.23
N ALA A 243 0.74 -1.72 -2.97
CA ALA A 243 -0.57 -1.95 -3.53
C ALA A 243 -1.61 -2.08 -2.41
N ARG A 244 -2.69 -1.33 -2.53
CA ARG A 244 -3.85 -1.34 -1.64
C ARG A 244 -5.12 -1.32 -2.46
N TYR A 245 -6.22 -1.63 -1.83
CA TYR A 245 -7.55 -1.58 -2.44
C TYR A 245 -8.43 -0.61 -1.67
N GLY A 246 -9.33 0.08 -2.39
CA GLY A 246 -10.15 1.13 -1.82
C GLY A 246 -11.54 0.63 -1.43
N LEU A 247 -12.04 1.03 -0.25
CA LEU A 247 -13.40 0.75 0.22
C LEU A 247 -14.06 2.03 0.73
N ARG A 248 -15.38 2.03 0.91
CA ARG A 248 -16.04 3.11 1.65
C ARG A 248 -15.55 3.11 3.10
N GLN A 249 -15.36 4.26 3.69
CA GLN A 249 -14.93 4.38 5.11
C GLN A 249 -15.93 3.75 6.08
N ALA A 250 -17.19 3.66 5.67
CA ALA A 250 -18.25 3.04 6.46
C ALA A 250 -18.20 1.51 6.47
N ASP A 251 -17.54 0.87 5.49
CA ASP A 251 -17.50 -0.58 5.32
C ASP A 251 -16.39 -1.23 6.18
N CYS A 252 -16.44 -0.94 7.48
CA CYS A 252 -15.40 -1.32 8.43
C CYS A 252 -15.23 -2.83 8.57
N THR A 253 -16.33 -3.59 8.69
CA THR A 253 -16.27 -5.05 8.85
C THR A 253 -15.75 -5.75 7.60
N LEU A 254 -16.10 -5.27 6.41
CA LEU A 254 -15.59 -5.76 5.14
C LEU A 254 -14.10 -5.45 5.01
N ASN A 255 -13.69 -4.20 5.27
CA ASN A 255 -12.29 -3.81 5.21
C ASN A 255 -11.43 -4.63 6.17
N PHE A 256 -11.90 -4.86 7.40
CA PHE A 256 -11.18 -5.67 8.38
C PHE A 256 -11.00 -7.12 7.92
N ALA A 257 -12.07 -7.77 7.44
CA ALA A 257 -12.02 -9.14 6.95
C ALA A 257 -11.08 -9.25 5.74
N TYR A 258 -11.20 -8.32 4.80
CA TYR A 258 -10.41 -8.30 3.57
C TYR A 258 -8.92 -8.00 3.84
N SER A 259 -8.62 -7.00 4.68
CA SER A 259 -7.26 -6.69 5.12
C SER A 259 -6.59 -7.87 5.82
N ARG A 260 -7.36 -8.64 6.61
CA ARG A 260 -6.87 -9.87 7.23
C ARG A 260 -6.51 -10.92 6.19
N ALA A 261 -7.36 -11.16 5.19
CA ALA A 261 -7.06 -12.09 4.10
C ALA A 261 -5.74 -11.73 3.39
N LEU A 262 -5.59 -10.46 3.00
CA LEU A 262 -4.37 -9.98 2.35
C LEU A 262 -3.12 -10.17 3.24
N ALA A 263 -3.22 -9.89 4.53
CA ALA A 263 -2.11 -10.08 5.47
C ALA A 263 -1.72 -11.57 5.62
N GLU A 264 -2.70 -12.48 5.71
CA GLU A 264 -2.47 -13.92 5.78
C GLU A 264 -1.86 -14.46 4.48
N MET A 265 -2.40 -14.05 3.32
CA MET A 265 -1.88 -14.45 2.00
C MET A 265 -0.46 -13.92 1.76
N ARG A 266 -0.15 -12.72 2.25
CA ARG A 266 1.22 -12.19 2.23
C ARG A 266 2.14 -13.01 3.13
N GLY A 267 1.71 -13.29 4.36
CA GLY A 267 2.49 -14.06 5.34
C GLY A 267 2.71 -15.51 4.94
N SER A 268 1.76 -16.14 4.24
CA SER A 268 1.89 -17.51 3.71
C SER A 268 2.75 -17.59 2.44
N GLY A 269 3.02 -16.45 1.79
CA GLY A 269 3.72 -16.38 0.51
C GLY A 269 2.83 -16.59 -0.71
N GLU A 270 1.51 -16.67 -0.55
CA GLU A 270 0.57 -16.85 -1.66
C GLU A 270 0.59 -15.65 -2.62
N ILE A 271 0.61 -14.41 -2.08
CA ILE A 271 0.76 -13.21 -2.93
C ILE A 271 2.08 -13.27 -3.70
N GLY A 272 3.20 -13.67 -3.06
CA GLY A 272 4.47 -13.82 -3.75
C GLY A 272 4.41 -14.82 -4.92
N GLN A 273 3.68 -15.94 -4.75
CA GLN A 273 3.46 -16.90 -5.84
C GLN A 273 2.60 -16.32 -6.97
N ILE A 274 1.63 -15.48 -6.65
CA ILE A 274 0.85 -14.77 -7.67
C ILE A 274 1.76 -13.80 -8.43
N LEU A 275 2.58 -13.01 -7.76
CA LEU A 275 3.52 -12.08 -8.40
C LEU A 275 4.47 -12.79 -9.37
N GLU A 276 5.00 -13.98 -9.00
CA GLU A 276 5.86 -14.79 -9.88
C GLU A 276 5.15 -15.22 -11.17
N GLN A 277 3.83 -15.44 -11.16
CA GLN A 277 3.07 -15.78 -12.37
C GLN A 277 3.05 -14.64 -13.39
N PHE A 278 3.19 -13.40 -12.91
CA PHE A 278 3.25 -12.20 -13.74
C PHE A 278 4.69 -11.70 -13.98
N GLY A 279 5.69 -12.50 -13.64
CA GLY A 279 7.10 -12.18 -13.87
C GLY A 279 7.70 -11.21 -12.85
N LEU A 280 7.01 -10.93 -11.75
CA LEU A 280 7.51 -10.06 -10.68
C LEU A 280 8.24 -10.87 -9.59
N PRO A 281 9.21 -10.27 -8.88
CA PRO A 281 9.87 -10.92 -7.77
C PRO A 281 8.86 -11.26 -6.66
N LYS A 282 8.88 -12.52 -6.18
CA LYS A 282 8.05 -12.93 -5.05
C LYS A 282 8.32 -12.15 -3.76
N ASP A 283 9.54 -11.61 -3.63
CA ASP A 283 9.97 -10.85 -2.47
C ASP A 283 9.39 -9.42 -2.44
N ASN A 284 8.67 -9.00 -3.50
CA ASN A 284 7.90 -7.75 -3.52
C ASN A 284 6.73 -7.75 -2.51
N VAL A 285 6.57 -8.76 -1.69
CA VAL A 285 5.71 -8.75 -0.51
C VAL A 285 6.36 -8.05 0.69
N ASN A 286 7.66 -7.76 0.63
CA ASN A 286 8.44 -7.11 1.67
C ASN A 286 8.90 -5.73 1.21
N LEU A 287 9.11 -4.80 2.17
CA LEU A 287 9.78 -3.54 1.87
C LEU A 287 11.21 -3.83 1.41
N PRO A 288 11.71 -3.16 0.36
CA PRO A 288 13.10 -3.23 -0.02
C PRO A 288 14.01 -2.82 1.16
N GLY A 289 15.04 -3.62 1.40
CA GLY A 289 16.00 -3.36 2.48
C GLY A 289 15.59 -3.75 3.89
N ILE A 290 14.41 -4.37 4.08
CA ILE A 290 14.01 -5.05 5.33
C ILE A 290 13.96 -6.56 5.04
N SER A 291 15.11 -7.19 5.09
CA SER A 291 15.25 -8.66 5.01
C SER A 291 15.61 -9.25 6.37
#